data_800a02307e2778538465dc73566db33a
#
_entry.id   800a02307e2778538465dc73566db33a
#
_cell.length_a   1.000
_cell.length_b   1.000
_cell.length_c   1.000
_cell.angle_alpha   90.00
_cell.angle_beta   90.00
_cell.angle_gamma   90.00
#
_symmetry.space_group_name_H-M   'P 1'
#
loop_
_entity.id
_entity.type
_entity.pdbx_description
1 polymer ?
#
loop_
_entity_poly.entity_id
_entity_poly.type
_entity_poly.pdbx_seq_one_letter_code
_entity_poly.pdbx_strand_id
1 'polypeptide(L)'
;MKKRLLALICALALVFSLVGCTISAPDTVGSIGDFEITSGMYLLAQYGAYQQAAQLAGTDQDATDVKAFLKETITTDSDSGETAVVSDYVAQKTQETLETLAAVDARFKALGGELTAEQLSTADRYAQQMMDQYGDTYTANGIGLETLKLFQQLQYKHTLLLDLVYGKDGETPVEDGELTEHLDSQMYELAYVNIPLYNTSTFVSASDDQKAQMLSLAQKAADSYNAAAPEDTSSQLTAFNSIASSALTDICAVLDAEVPSTSTLQTDLLGESDLTDAFTQEGAADTLRGLA
;
A
#
# COMPACT_ATOMS: atom_id res chain seq x y z
N MET A 1 -15.98 -3.59 30.46
CA MET A 1 -14.53 -3.69 30.31
C MET A 1 -13.97 -2.59 29.42
N LYS A 2 -14.58 -2.24 28.27
CA LYS A 2 -14.11 -1.16 27.37
C LYS A 2 -13.85 0.19 28.03
N LYS A 3 -14.75 0.65 28.93
CA LYS A 3 -14.59 1.95 29.64
C LYS A 3 -13.41 2.00 30.63
N ARG A 4 -12.98 0.85 31.18
CA ARG A 4 -11.84 0.79 32.12
C ARG A 4 -10.50 0.75 31.38
N LEU A 5 -10.46 0.13 30.17
CA LEU A 5 -9.29 0.13 29.31
C LEU A 5 -9.01 1.53 28.75
N LEU A 6 -10.08 2.23 28.29
CA LEU A 6 -9.99 3.61 27.80
C LEU A 6 -9.47 4.56 28.88
N ALA A 7 -9.94 4.41 30.13
CA ALA A 7 -9.47 5.22 31.27
C ALA A 7 -7.98 4.98 31.60
N LEU A 8 -7.48 3.76 31.38
CA LEU A 8 -6.08 3.42 31.62
C LEU A 8 -5.17 4.02 30.54
N ILE A 9 -5.60 4.00 29.28
CA ILE A 9 -4.89 4.61 28.15
C ILE A 9 -4.85 6.14 28.28
N CYS A 10 -5.95 6.77 28.65
CA CYS A 10 -5.99 8.23 28.89
C CYS A 10 -5.16 8.64 30.12
N ALA A 11 -5.10 7.82 31.17
CA ALA A 11 -4.26 8.10 32.35
C ALA A 11 -2.76 8.01 32.04
N LEU A 12 -2.35 7.06 31.18
CA LEU A 12 -0.96 6.95 30.70
C LEU A 12 -0.56 8.17 29.84
N ALA A 13 -1.42 8.58 28.90
CA ALA A 13 -1.16 9.76 28.07
C ALA A 13 -0.98 11.06 28.89
N LEU A 14 -1.70 11.21 29.99
CA LEU A 14 -1.60 12.38 30.88
C LEU A 14 -0.32 12.37 31.74
N VAL A 15 0.24 11.21 32.06
CA VAL A 15 1.48 11.11 32.85
C VAL A 15 2.71 11.55 32.04
N PHE A 16 2.73 11.31 30.73
CA PHE A 16 3.83 11.71 29.85
C PHE A 16 3.91 13.22 29.59
N SER A 17 2.84 13.98 29.85
CA SER A 17 2.80 15.43 29.56
C SER A 17 3.28 16.34 30.70
N LEU A 18 3.67 15.83 31.86
CA LEU A 18 3.85 16.66 33.06
C LEU A 18 5.26 16.68 33.70
N VAL A 19 6.23 15.87 33.27
CA VAL A 19 7.52 15.85 33.94
C VAL A 19 8.68 15.85 32.96
N GLY A 20 9.47 16.92 32.95
CA GLY A 20 10.78 16.98 32.27
C GLY A 20 11.88 16.18 33.00
N CYS A 21 11.56 15.00 33.52
CA CYS A 21 12.51 14.02 34.01
C CYS A 21 12.62 12.90 32.98
N THR A 22 13.79 12.32 32.80
CA THR A 22 14.00 11.08 32.07
C THR A 22 13.16 9.96 32.70
N ILE A 23 11.90 9.86 32.30
CA ILE A 23 11.05 8.74 32.65
C ILE A 23 11.49 7.61 31.71
N SER A 24 12.13 6.56 32.26
CA SER A 24 12.29 5.33 31.51
C SER A 24 10.87 4.79 31.23
N ALA A 25 10.47 4.76 29.95
CA ALA A 25 9.23 4.11 29.59
C ALA A 25 9.27 2.65 30.06
N PRO A 26 8.19 2.10 30.63
CA PRO A 26 8.15 0.70 31.01
C PRO A 26 8.35 -0.18 29.76
N ASP A 27 9.06 -1.29 29.88
CA ASP A 27 9.30 -2.20 28.76
C ASP A 27 7.98 -2.69 28.15
N THR A 28 6.98 -2.93 28.99
CA THR A 28 5.63 -3.37 28.64
C THR A 28 4.57 -2.41 29.15
N VAL A 29 3.61 -2.06 28.30
CA VAL A 29 2.50 -1.15 28.62
C VAL A 29 1.16 -1.89 28.81
N GLY A 30 1.08 -3.16 28.43
CA GLY A 30 -0.11 -4.00 28.58
C GLY A 30 -0.03 -5.28 27.78
N SER A 31 -1.18 -5.96 27.64
CA SER A 31 -1.33 -7.16 26.81
C SER A 31 -2.71 -7.24 26.20
N ILE A 32 -2.82 -7.95 25.07
CA ILE A 32 -4.07 -8.36 24.43
C ILE A 32 -4.03 -9.88 24.31
N GLY A 33 -4.82 -10.55 25.15
CA GLY A 33 -4.64 -12.00 25.35
C GLY A 33 -3.23 -12.31 25.83
N ASP A 34 -2.53 -13.22 25.13
CA ASP A 34 -1.15 -13.61 25.42
C ASP A 34 -0.11 -12.72 24.70
N PHE A 35 -0.56 -11.75 23.89
CA PHE A 35 0.31 -10.84 23.18
C PHE A 35 0.70 -9.67 24.09
N GLU A 36 2.00 -9.58 24.40
CA GLU A 36 2.57 -8.50 25.20
C GLU A 36 2.78 -7.24 24.35
N ILE A 37 2.26 -6.11 24.80
CA ILE A 37 2.43 -4.82 24.13
C ILE A 37 3.62 -4.11 24.76
N THR A 38 4.73 -4.05 24.05
CA THR A 38 5.89 -3.23 24.45
C THR A 38 5.62 -1.75 24.26
N SER A 39 6.33 -0.90 25.01
CA SER A 39 6.26 0.57 24.84
C SER A 39 6.57 0.97 23.41
N GLY A 40 7.62 0.38 22.82
CA GLY A 40 8.02 0.67 21.45
C GLY A 40 6.92 0.32 20.44
N MET A 41 6.24 -0.83 20.61
CA MET A 41 5.14 -1.24 19.73
C MET A 41 3.94 -0.29 19.85
N TYR A 42 3.60 0.12 21.07
CA TYR A 42 2.56 1.11 21.30
C TYR A 42 2.89 2.44 20.62
N LEU A 43 4.13 2.94 20.79
CA LEU A 43 4.58 4.20 20.18
C LEU A 43 4.64 4.11 18.65
N LEU A 44 5.04 2.97 18.09
CA LEU A 44 5.03 2.75 16.64
C LEU A 44 3.61 2.78 16.08
N ALA A 45 2.66 2.10 16.73
CA ALA A 45 1.26 2.13 16.34
C ALA A 45 0.66 3.54 16.44
N GLN A 46 0.97 4.27 17.53
CA GLN A 46 0.52 5.64 17.73
C GLN A 46 1.11 6.60 16.70
N TYR A 47 2.40 6.45 16.37
CA TYR A 47 3.07 7.24 15.34
C TYR A 47 2.44 7.01 13.96
N GLY A 48 2.18 5.75 13.58
CA GLY A 48 1.47 5.43 12.35
C GLY A 48 0.06 6.04 12.27
N ALA A 49 -0.70 5.96 13.38
CA ALA A 49 -2.03 6.55 13.46
C ALA A 49 -2.00 8.09 13.34
N TYR A 50 -0.98 8.74 13.93
CA TYR A 50 -0.77 10.18 13.80
C TYR A 50 -0.44 10.57 12.35
N GLN A 51 0.44 9.81 11.69
CA GLN A 51 0.77 10.05 10.28
C GLN A 51 -0.46 9.91 9.38
N GLN A 52 -1.29 8.90 9.62
CA GLN A 52 -2.53 8.71 8.87
C GLN A 52 -3.50 9.88 9.08
N ALA A 53 -3.65 10.38 10.30
CA ALA A 53 -4.47 11.56 10.58
C ALA A 53 -3.96 12.80 9.86
N ALA A 54 -2.62 13.02 9.83
CA ALA A 54 -2.01 14.14 9.14
C ALA A 54 -2.21 14.05 7.62
N GLN A 55 -2.13 12.86 7.06
CA GLN A 55 -2.40 12.60 5.64
C GLN A 55 -3.87 12.90 5.28
N LEU A 56 -4.82 12.46 6.10
CA LEU A 56 -6.25 12.77 5.91
C LEU A 56 -6.53 14.28 6.00
N ALA A 57 -5.82 14.99 6.86
CA ALA A 57 -5.92 16.44 6.97
C ALA A 57 -5.23 17.21 5.83
N GLY A 58 -4.42 16.54 5.00
CA GLY A 58 -3.56 17.21 4.01
C GLY A 58 -2.51 18.13 4.65
N THR A 59 -2.06 17.82 5.87
CA THR A 59 -1.18 18.65 6.68
C THR A 59 0.24 18.10 6.67
N ASP A 60 1.24 19.01 6.54
CA ASP A 60 2.65 18.65 6.69
C ASP A 60 2.96 18.35 8.16
N GLN A 61 3.37 17.11 8.41
CA GLN A 61 3.65 16.61 9.77
C GLN A 61 4.79 17.36 10.47
N ASP A 62 5.81 17.75 9.72
CA ASP A 62 7.02 18.40 10.27
C ASP A 62 6.78 19.87 10.60
N ALA A 63 5.82 20.51 9.95
CA ALA A 63 5.46 21.92 10.13
C ALA A 63 4.33 22.16 11.15
N THR A 64 3.72 21.09 11.67
CA THR A 64 2.48 21.17 12.46
C THR A 64 2.77 21.27 13.96
N ASP A 65 2.11 22.22 14.64
CA ASP A 65 2.00 22.20 16.12
C ASP A 65 1.16 21.00 16.54
N VAL A 66 1.82 19.94 16.99
CA VAL A 66 1.20 18.68 17.42
C VAL A 66 0.05 18.90 18.41
N LYS A 67 0.21 19.82 19.39
CA LYS A 67 -0.83 20.08 20.40
C LYS A 67 -2.05 20.78 19.82
N ALA A 68 -1.86 21.62 18.82
CA ALA A 68 -2.97 22.24 18.10
C ALA A 68 -3.65 21.21 17.21
N PHE A 69 -2.90 20.47 16.41
CA PHE A 69 -3.41 19.45 15.50
C PHE A 69 -4.23 18.36 16.20
N LEU A 70 -3.79 17.86 17.35
CA LEU A 70 -4.54 16.86 18.13
C LEU A 70 -5.95 17.29 18.52
N LYS A 71 -6.27 18.59 18.47
CA LYS A 71 -7.59 19.15 18.79
C LYS A 71 -8.45 19.44 17.55
N GLU A 72 -7.87 19.34 16.38
CA GLU A 72 -8.58 19.57 15.12
C GLU A 72 -9.57 18.45 14.82
N THR A 73 -10.52 18.72 13.94
CA THR A 73 -11.45 17.75 13.40
C THR A 73 -11.05 17.46 11.98
N ILE A 74 -10.92 16.18 11.65
CA ILE A 74 -10.59 15.69 10.30
C ILE A 74 -11.76 14.91 9.72
N THR A 75 -11.87 14.89 8.40
CA THR A 75 -12.79 14.00 7.69
C THR A 75 -12.13 12.62 7.59
N THR A 76 -12.76 11.60 8.14
CA THR A 76 -12.22 10.23 8.17
C THR A 76 -12.70 9.39 7.00
N ASP A 77 -13.82 9.78 6.40
CA ASP A 77 -14.39 9.18 5.20
C ASP A 77 -15.02 10.29 4.35
N SER A 78 -14.49 10.46 3.14
CA SER A 78 -14.95 11.49 2.20
C SER A 78 -16.34 11.21 1.63
N ASP A 79 -16.73 9.94 1.52
CA ASP A 79 -17.97 9.53 0.88
C ASP A 79 -19.17 9.69 1.83
N SER A 80 -18.98 9.30 3.09
CA SER A 80 -20.00 9.46 4.14
C SER A 80 -19.95 10.84 4.81
N GLY A 81 -18.82 11.56 4.71
CA GLY A 81 -18.57 12.81 5.42
C GLY A 81 -18.33 12.60 6.93
N GLU A 82 -17.96 11.38 7.35
CA GLU A 82 -17.65 11.09 8.75
C GLU A 82 -16.46 11.90 9.22
N THR A 83 -16.52 12.42 10.44
CA THR A 83 -15.46 13.24 11.03
C THR A 83 -15.08 12.76 12.42
N ALA A 84 -13.83 12.99 12.81
CA ALA A 84 -13.34 12.72 14.16
C ALA A 84 -12.38 13.81 14.64
N VAL A 85 -12.27 13.99 15.94
CA VAL A 85 -11.18 14.76 16.54
C VAL A 85 -9.89 13.95 16.39
N VAL A 86 -8.80 14.58 15.95
CA VAL A 86 -7.52 13.90 15.68
C VAL A 86 -7.04 13.07 16.86
N SER A 87 -7.12 13.58 18.10
CA SER A 87 -6.73 12.80 19.29
C SER A 87 -7.53 11.50 19.46
N ASP A 88 -8.83 11.54 19.17
CA ASP A 88 -9.71 10.39 19.32
C ASP A 88 -9.47 9.38 18.18
N TYR A 89 -9.27 9.89 16.96
CA TYR A 89 -8.88 9.10 15.82
C TYR A 89 -7.55 8.36 16.06
N VAL A 90 -6.52 9.08 16.49
CA VAL A 90 -5.20 8.49 16.80
C VAL A 90 -5.31 7.42 17.89
N ALA A 91 -6.07 7.68 18.97
CA ALA A 91 -6.26 6.71 20.04
C ALA A 91 -6.99 5.44 19.53
N GLN A 92 -8.03 5.61 18.75
CA GLN A 92 -8.78 4.50 18.17
C GLN A 92 -7.91 3.68 17.21
N LYS A 93 -7.22 4.32 16.27
CA LYS A 93 -6.36 3.65 15.28
C LYS A 93 -5.17 2.94 15.92
N THR A 94 -4.59 3.53 16.98
CA THR A 94 -3.55 2.86 17.78
C THR A 94 -4.08 1.55 18.38
N GLN A 95 -5.29 1.60 18.97
CA GLN A 95 -5.90 0.40 19.54
C GLN A 95 -6.20 -0.65 18.48
N GLU A 96 -6.82 -0.26 17.36
CA GLU A 96 -7.14 -1.15 16.24
C GLU A 96 -5.89 -1.83 15.68
N THR A 97 -4.79 -1.08 15.52
CA THR A 97 -3.51 -1.62 15.07
C THR A 97 -2.97 -2.67 16.03
N LEU A 98 -2.95 -2.38 17.33
CA LEU A 98 -2.46 -3.32 18.34
C LEU A 98 -3.34 -4.58 18.46
N GLU A 99 -4.66 -4.42 18.35
CA GLU A 99 -5.60 -5.54 18.33
C GLU A 99 -5.36 -6.43 17.09
N THR A 100 -5.10 -5.82 15.93
CA THR A 100 -4.79 -6.54 14.69
C THR A 100 -3.47 -7.31 14.82
N LEU A 101 -2.41 -6.69 15.33
CA LEU A 101 -1.11 -7.35 15.52
C LEU A 101 -1.22 -8.53 16.50
N ALA A 102 -1.97 -8.36 17.58
CA ALA A 102 -2.23 -9.43 18.54
C ALA A 102 -3.06 -10.58 17.94
N ALA A 103 -4.06 -10.26 17.12
CA ALA A 103 -4.88 -11.25 16.42
C ALA A 103 -4.05 -12.04 15.40
N VAL A 104 -3.19 -11.36 14.63
CA VAL A 104 -2.25 -12.00 13.69
C VAL A 104 -1.33 -12.97 14.41
N ASP A 105 -0.69 -12.55 15.50
CA ASP A 105 0.22 -13.40 16.27
C ASP A 105 -0.49 -14.62 16.85
N ALA A 106 -1.66 -14.42 17.47
CA ALA A 106 -2.46 -15.48 18.05
C ALA A 106 -2.94 -16.48 17.00
N ARG A 107 -3.43 -15.98 15.84
CA ARG A 107 -3.93 -16.83 14.77
C ARG A 107 -2.82 -17.63 14.11
N PHE A 108 -1.69 -16.99 13.84
CA PHE A 108 -0.51 -17.63 13.27
C PHE A 108 -0.02 -18.80 14.15
N LYS A 109 0.08 -18.57 15.47
CA LYS A 109 0.42 -19.62 16.44
C LYS A 109 -0.62 -20.73 16.50
N ALA A 110 -1.91 -20.39 16.49
CA ALA A 110 -2.99 -21.37 16.55
C ALA A 110 -3.01 -22.30 15.33
N LEU A 111 -2.57 -21.83 14.17
CA LEU A 111 -2.41 -22.61 12.94
C LEU A 111 -1.07 -23.37 12.87
N GLY A 112 -0.25 -23.31 13.92
CA GLY A 112 1.07 -23.97 13.94
C GLY A 112 2.11 -23.28 13.06
N GLY A 113 1.90 -22.00 12.70
CA GLY A 113 2.83 -21.23 11.89
C GLY A 113 4.14 -20.96 12.62
N GLU A 114 5.25 -21.10 11.92
CA GLU A 114 6.60 -20.76 12.38
C GLU A 114 7.34 -19.97 11.30
N LEU A 115 8.04 -18.90 11.70
CA LEU A 115 8.91 -18.18 10.78
C LEU A 115 10.22 -18.93 10.59
N THR A 116 10.62 -19.10 9.33
CA THR A 116 11.92 -19.71 9.02
C THR A 116 13.07 -18.78 9.38
N ALA A 117 14.29 -19.33 9.50
CA ALA A 117 15.49 -18.55 9.77
C ALA A 117 15.76 -17.49 8.67
N GLU A 118 15.40 -17.78 7.42
CA GLU A 118 15.50 -16.84 6.30
C GLU A 118 14.51 -15.67 6.43
N GLN A 119 13.26 -15.95 6.79
CA GLN A 119 12.23 -14.94 7.03
C GLN A 119 12.59 -14.03 8.21
N LEU A 120 13.10 -14.62 9.31
CA LEU A 120 13.60 -13.85 10.45
C LEU A 120 14.77 -12.94 10.06
N SER A 121 15.76 -13.47 9.31
CA SER A 121 16.89 -12.70 8.82
C SER A 121 16.44 -11.57 7.88
N THR A 122 15.44 -11.81 7.05
CA THR A 122 14.91 -10.80 6.14
C THR A 122 14.12 -9.73 6.89
N ALA A 123 13.33 -10.10 7.89
CA ALA A 123 12.65 -9.16 8.79
C ALA A 123 13.65 -8.24 9.51
N ASP A 124 14.75 -8.82 10.03
CA ASP A 124 15.82 -8.06 10.68
C ASP A 124 16.50 -7.09 9.74
N ARG A 125 16.74 -7.48 8.48
CA ARG A 125 17.32 -6.63 7.45
C ARG A 125 16.39 -5.46 7.08
N TYR A 126 15.09 -5.70 6.93
CA TYR A 126 14.12 -4.62 6.66
C TYR A 126 14.01 -3.66 7.86
N ALA A 127 13.99 -4.18 9.08
CA ALA A 127 14.00 -3.35 10.28
C ALA A 127 15.25 -2.46 10.34
N GLN A 128 16.43 -3.00 9.98
CA GLN A 128 17.66 -2.23 9.91
C GLN A 128 17.58 -1.14 8.82
N GLN A 129 17.07 -1.45 7.64
CA GLN A 129 16.87 -0.46 6.58
C GLN A 129 15.93 0.68 7.00
N MET A 130 14.84 0.37 7.69
CA MET A 130 13.95 1.41 8.27
C MET A 130 14.70 2.28 9.26
N MET A 131 15.52 1.68 10.14
CA MET A 131 16.32 2.41 11.11
C MET A 131 17.41 3.25 10.44
N ASP A 132 18.06 2.76 9.39
CA ASP A 132 19.07 3.50 8.64
C ASP A 132 18.47 4.70 7.90
N GLN A 133 17.24 4.57 7.41
CA GLN A 133 16.55 5.62 6.65
C GLN A 133 15.86 6.66 7.54
N TYR A 134 15.22 6.23 8.63
CA TYR A 134 14.36 7.07 9.46
C TYR A 134 14.72 7.03 10.95
N GLY A 135 15.93 6.57 11.30
CA GLY A 135 16.33 6.29 12.69
C GLY A 135 16.23 7.47 13.62
N ASP A 136 16.54 8.68 13.16
CA ASP A 136 16.41 9.90 13.96
C ASP A 136 14.95 10.14 14.37
N THR A 137 14.02 9.96 13.42
CA THR A 137 12.58 10.11 13.67
C THR A 137 12.07 9.03 14.61
N TYR A 138 12.42 7.77 14.38
CA TYR A 138 12.02 6.66 15.24
C TYR A 138 12.56 6.82 16.66
N THR A 139 13.83 7.11 16.81
CA THR A 139 14.47 7.30 18.12
C THR A 139 13.89 8.47 18.88
N ALA A 140 13.62 9.59 18.19
CA ALA A 140 12.97 10.76 18.79
C ALA A 140 11.56 10.43 19.33
N ASN A 141 10.88 9.46 18.72
CA ASN A 141 9.56 8.99 19.15
C ASN A 141 9.65 7.74 20.07
N GLY A 142 10.83 7.36 20.56
CA GLY A 142 11.00 6.23 21.49
C GLY A 142 10.88 4.85 20.84
N ILE A 143 10.99 4.76 19.50
CA ILE A 143 10.89 3.52 18.74
C ILE A 143 12.30 3.00 18.43
N GLY A 144 12.67 1.85 18.99
CA GLY A 144 13.98 1.23 18.79
C GLY A 144 13.97 0.14 17.73
N LEU A 145 15.18 -0.31 17.35
CA LEU A 145 15.38 -1.36 16.33
C LEU A 145 14.65 -2.67 16.69
N GLU A 146 14.65 -3.09 17.93
CA GLU A 146 13.97 -4.33 18.33
C GLU A 146 12.44 -4.25 18.13
N THR A 147 11.85 -3.07 18.29
CA THR A 147 10.44 -2.84 17.95
C THR A 147 10.19 -3.01 16.45
N LEU A 148 11.07 -2.46 15.61
CA LEU A 148 10.94 -2.60 14.16
C LEU A 148 11.13 -4.05 13.70
N LYS A 149 12.05 -4.79 14.32
CA LYS A 149 12.20 -6.24 14.05
C LYS A 149 10.92 -7.01 14.39
N LEU A 150 10.37 -6.80 15.58
CA LEU A 150 9.12 -7.45 15.99
C LEU A 150 7.97 -7.09 15.03
N PHE A 151 7.87 -5.82 14.64
CA PHE A 151 6.87 -5.35 13.66
C PHE A 151 7.04 -6.06 12.31
N GLN A 152 8.25 -6.16 11.77
CA GLN A 152 8.51 -6.85 10.51
C GLN A 152 8.19 -8.35 10.59
N GLN A 153 8.50 -9.01 11.72
CA GLN A 153 8.11 -10.39 11.94
C GLN A 153 6.58 -10.56 11.94
N LEU A 154 5.83 -9.63 12.54
CA LEU A 154 4.36 -9.66 12.53
C LEU A 154 3.79 -9.42 11.12
N GLN A 155 4.43 -8.59 10.29
CA GLN A 155 4.06 -8.44 8.87
C GLN A 155 4.26 -9.76 8.10
N TYR A 156 5.38 -10.48 8.31
CA TYR A 156 5.56 -11.80 7.72
C TYR A 156 4.50 -12.79 8.17
N LYS A 157 4.17 -12.83 9.48
CA LYS A 157 3.09 -13.69 9.99
C LYS A 157 1.77 -13.37 9.32
N HIS A 158 1.44 -12.09 9.15
CA HIS A 158 0.22 -11.65 8.48
C HIS A 158 0.15 -12.15 7.03
N THR A 159 1.23 -12.00 6.27
CA THR A 159 1.30 -12.50 4.89
C THR A 159 1.14 -14.01 4.82
N LEU A 160 1.80 -14.75 5.70
CA LEU A 160 1.74 -16.21 5.72
C LEU A 160 0.39 -16.76 6.19
N LEU A 161 -0.40 -15.98 6.93
CA LEU A 161 -1.74 -16.38 7.34
C LEU A 161 -2.65 -16.68 6.15
N LEU A 162 -2.50 -15.94 5.04
CA LEU A 162 -3.28 -16.20 3.83
C LEU A 162 -3.08 -17.63 3.34
N ASP A 163 -1.81 -18.07 3.29
CA ASP A 163 -1.45 -19.42 2.85
C ASP A 163 -1.84 -20.49 3.89
N LEU A 164 -1.65 -20.21 5.18
CA LEU A 164 -2.07 -21.12 6.26
C LEU A 164 -3.58 -21.33 6.36
N VAL A 165 -4.38 -20.37 5.89
CA VAL A 165 -5.84 -20.47 5.91
C VAL A 165 -6.36 -20.97 4.56
N TYR A 166 -5.95 -20.37 3.46
CA TYR A 166 -6.55 -20.55 2.14
C TYR A 166 -5.64 -21.27 1.15
N GLY A 167 -4.35 -21.48 1.47
CA GLY A 167 -3.42 -22.21 0.63
C GLY A 167 -3.82 -23.69 0.50
N LYS A 168 -3.18 -24.40 -0.41
CA LYS A 168 -3.49 -25.80 -0.76
C LYS A 168 -3.56 -26.77 0.44
N ASP A 169 -2.70 -26.55 1.44
CA ASP A 169 -2.65 -27.36 2.67
C ASP A 169 -3.19 -26.58 3.88
N GLY A 170 -3.92 -25.48 3.63
CA GLY A 170 -4.46 -24.58 4.65
C GLY A 170 -5.67 -25.15 5.38
N GLU A 171 -6.16 -24.39 6.37
CA GLU A 171 -7.34 -24.78 7.16
C GLU A 171 -8.62 -24.85 6.34
N THR A 172 -8.76 -23.95 5.35
CA THR A 172 -9.91 -23.84 4.45
C THR A 172 -9.38 -23.57 3.04
N PRO A 173 -8.78 -24.58 2.40
CA PRO A 173 -8.16 -24.38 1.10
C PRO A 173 -9.18 -23.93 0.05
N VAL A 174 -8.75 -23.03 -0.83
CA VAL A 174 -9.55 -22.64 -2.00
C VAL A 174 -9.26 -23.63 -3.12
N GLU A 175 -10.29 -24.20 -3.69
CA GLU A 175 -10.18 -25.17 -4.78
C GLU A 175 -9.73 -24.48 -6.08
N ASP A 176 -8.91 -25.17 -6.89
CA ASP A 176 -8.40 -24.64 -8.16
C ASP A 176 -9.55 -24.19 -9.10
N GLY A 177 -10.70 -24.86 -9.06
CA GLY A 177 -11.89 -24.49 -9.83
C GLY A 177 -12.51 -23.16 -9.41
N GLU A 178 -12.52 -22.88 -8.10
CA GLU A 178 -13.03 -21.61 -7.56
C GLU A 178 -12.11 -20.45 -7.94
N LEU A 179 -10.79 -20.67 -7.89
CA LEU A 179 -9.80 -19.67 -8.35
C LEU A 179 -9.95 -19.37 -9.83
N THR A 180 -10.11 -20.41 -10.67
CA THR A 180 -10.31 -20.24 -12.10
C THR A 180 -11.62 -19.50 -12.39
N GLU A 181 -12.72 -19.87 -11.73
CA GLU A 181 -14.00 -19.18 -11.90
C GLU A 181 -13.92 -17.71 -11.47
N HIS A 182 -13.20 -17.42 -10.38
CA HIS A 182 -12.99 -16.04 -9.93
C HIS A 182 -12.16 -15.23 -10.94
N LEU A 183 -11.06 -15.81 -11.44
CA LEU A 183 -10.23 -15.16 -12.46
C LEU A 183 -11.04 -14.87 -13.73
N ASP A 184 -11.78 -15.87 -14.25
CA ASP A 184 -12.51 -15.75 -15.48
C ASP A 184 -13.73 -14.80 -15.39
N SER A 185 -14.31 -14.64 -14.18
CA SER A 185 -15.57 -13.90 -14.00
C SER A 185 -15.41 -12.53 -13.33
N GLN A 186 -14.30 -12.29 -12.58
CA GLN A 186 -14.15 -11.12 -11.74
C GLN A 186 -12.87 -10.32 -11.99
N MET A 187 -11.96 -10.86 -12.84
CA MET A 187 -10.67 -10.24 -13.08
C MET A 187 -10.48 -9.89 -14.56
N TYR A 188 -9.72 -8.83 -14.79
CA TYR A 188 -9.32 -8.38 -16.12
C TYR A 188 -7.79 -8.48 -16.24
N GLU A 189 -7.31 -9.25 -17.20
CA GLU A 189 -5.89 -9.25 -17.55
C GLU A 189 -5.62 -8.14 -18.58
N LEU A 190 -4.79 -7.20 -18.23
CA LEU A 190 -4.41 -6.07 -19.09
C LEU A 190 -2.95 -6.16 -19.48
N ALA A 191 -2.67 -5.93 -20.76
CA ALA A 191 -1.34 -5.66 -21.26
C ALA A 191 -1.28 -4.25 -21.82
N TYR A 192 -0.35 -3.42 -21.32
CA TYR A 192 -0.27 -2.03 -21.72
C TYR A 192 1.15 -1.49 -21.73
N VAL A 193 1.32 -0.34 -22.36
CA VAL A 193 2.54 0.46 -22.33
C VAL A 193 2.20 1.91 -21.96
N ASN A 194 3.00 2.53 -21.12
CA ASN A 194 2.83 3.92 -20.76
C ASN A 194 3.47 4.86 -21.78
N ILE A 195 2.70 5.80 -22.29
CA ILE A 195 3.16 6.84 -23.23
C ILE A 195 3.21 8.17 -22.49
N PRO A 196 4.39 8.73 -22.16
CA PRO A 196 4.49 10.01 -21.49
C PRO A 196 4.05 11.14 -22.45
N LEU A 197 3.14 12.01 -21.99
CA LEU A 197 2.71 13.19 -22.73
C LEU A 197 3.60 14.42 -22.47
N TYR A 198 4.87 14.17 -22.19
CA TYR A 198 5.91 15.19 -21.99
C TYR A 198 7.28 14.62 -22.38
N ASN A 199 8.20 15.49 -22.78
CA ASN A 199 9.59 15.09 -23.00
C ASN A 199 10.26 14.80 -21.65
N THR A 200 10.68 13.56 -21.43
CA THR A 200 11.22 13.08 -20.13
C THR A 200 12.58 13.68 -19.75
N SER A 201 13.29 14.27 -20.69
CA SER A 201 14.57 14.95 -20.44
C SER A 201 14.41 16.43 -20.12
N THR A 202 13.46 17.11 -20.75
CA THR A 202 13.24 18.56 -20.59
C THR A 202 12.03 18.89 -19.72
N PHE A 203 11.19 17.91 -19.40
CA PHE A 203 9.90 18.04 -18.69
C PHE A 203 8.90 18.98 -19.37
N VAL A 204 9.08 19.23 -20.66
CA VAL A 204 8.14 20.04 -21.45
C VAL A 204 6.96 19.17 -21.88
N SER A 205 5.76 19.59 -21.54
CA SER A 205 4.53 18.88 -21.91
C SER A 205 4.26 18.97 -23.43
N ALA A 206 3.67 17.90 -23.98
CA ALA A 206 3.21 17.88 -25.36
C ALA A 206 2.15 18.95 -25.63
N SER A 207 2.27 19.66 -26.74
CA SER A 207 1.20 20.52 -27.25
C SER A 207 0.01 19.69 -27.74
N ASP A 208 -1.14 20.32 -27.95
CA ASP A 208 -2.33 19.62 -28.42
C ASP A 208 -2.14 19.02 -29.84
N ASP A 209 -1.38 19.69 -30.70
CA ASP A 209 -1.01 19.16 -32.01
C ASP A 209 -0.09 17.93 -31.90
N GLN A 210 0.86 17.96 -30.98
CA GLN A 210 1.73 16.81 -30.69
C GLN A 210 0.94 15.63 -30.12
N LYS A 211 0.03 15.87 -29.16
CA LYS A 211 -0.87 14.85 -28.62
C LYS A 211 -1.72 14.21 -29.70
N ALA A 212 -2.26 15.01 -30.63
CA ALA A 212 -3.05 14.51 -31.77
C ALA A 212 -2.19 13.61 -32.69
N GLN A 213 -0.94 13.98 -32.95
CA GLN A 213 -0.01 13.14 -33.71
C GLN A 213 0.32 11.84 -33.00
N MET A 214 0.63 11.90 -31.69
CA MET A 214 0.91 10.73 -30.84
C MET A 214 -0.28 9.78 -30.82
N LEU A 215 -1.51 10.30 -30.66
CA LEU A 215 -2.74 9.50 -30.70
C LEU A 215 -2.92 8.81 -32.06
N SER A 216 -2.66 9.52 -33.17
CA SER A 216 -2.74 8.93 -34.52
C SER A 216 -1.74 7.78 -34.71
N LEU A 217 -0.54 7.88 -34.14
CA LEU A 217 0.47 6.81 -34.17
C LEU A 217 0.05 5.63 -33.30
N ALA A 218 -0.48 5.87 -32.11
CA ALA A 218 -1.02 4.84 -31.24
C ALA A 218 -2.19 4.11 -31.91
N GLN A 219 -3.09 4.83 -32.60
CA GLN A 219 -4.20 4.22 -33.35
C GLN A 219 -3.70 3.32 -34.47
N LYS A 220 -2.67 3.71 -35.22
CA LYS A 220 -2.07 2.86 -36.24
C LYS A 220 -1.46 1.59 -35.67
N ALA A 221 -0.87 1.67 -34.47
CA ALA A 221 -0.35 0.51 -33.74
C ALA A 221 -1.51 -0.44 -33.37
N ALA A 222 -2.61 0.07 -32.84
CA ALA A 222 -3.81 -0.69 -32.54
C ALA A 222 -4.39 -1.37 -33.79
N ASP A 223 -4.50 -0.63 -34.90
CA ASP A 223 -4.96 -1.20 -36.17
C ASP A 223 -4.05 -2.32 -36.69
N SER A 224 -2.72 -2.15 -36.50
CA SER A 224 -1.74 -3.19 -36.87
C SER A 224 -1.83 -4.44 -36.00
N TYR A 225 -2.08 -4.28 -34.71
CA TYR A 225 -2.31 -5.38 -33.77
C TYR A 225 -3.59 -6.14 -34.14
N ASN A 226 -4.68 -5.45 -34.37
CA ASN A 226 -5.95 -6.03 -34.77
C ASN A 226 -5.85 -6.78 -36.10
N ALA A 227 -5.06 -6.27 -37.04
CA ALA A 227 -4.82 -6.92 -38.33
C ALA A 227 -3.96 -8.19 -38.21
N ALA A 228 -3.08 -8.26 -37.20
CA ALA A 228 -2.27 -9.44 -36.93
C ALA A 228 -3.09 -10.61 -36.38
N ALA A 229 -4.23 -10.33 -35.73
CA ALA A 229 -5.21 -11.28 -35.18
C ALA A 229 -4.57 -12.51 -34.48
N PRO A 230 -3.72 -12.33 -33.48
CA PRO A 230 -3.07 -13.45 -32.77
C PRO A 230 -4.12 -14.30 -32.03
N GLU A 231 -3.97 -15.65 -32.10
CA GLU A 231 -5.01 -16.59 -31.64
C GLU A 231 -4.88 -16.99 -30.16
N ASP A 232 -3.66 -16.95 -29.60
CA ASP A 232 -3.40 -17.36 -28.22
C ASP A 232 -2.70 -16.25 -27.41
N THR A 233 -2.82 -16.29 -26.08
CA THR A 233 -2.29 -15.25 -25.16
C THR A 233 -0.81 -14.99 -25.37
N SER A 234 0.03 -16.02 -25.59
CA SER A 234 1.46 -15.86 -25.80
C SER A 234 1.77 -15.11 -27.10
N SER A 235 1.06 -15.47 -28.18
CA SER A 235 1.13 -14.79 -29.47
C SER A 235 0.60 -13.36 -29.39
N GLN A 236 -0.47 -13.14 -28.62
CA GLN A 236 -1.04 -11.81 -28.34
C GLN A 236 -0.03 -10.89 -27.65
N LEU A 237 0.58 -11.34 -26.56
CA LEU A 237 1.59 -10.58 -25.82
C LEU A 237 2.83 -10.30 -26.68
N THR A 238 3.28 -11.30 -27.45
CA THR A 238 4.44 -11.14 -28.35
C THR A 238 4.18 -10.12 -29.45
N ALA A 239 3.02 -10.21 -30.11
CA ALA A 239 2.62 -9.28 -31.15
C ALA A 239 2.43 -7.86 -30.58
N PHE A 240 1.74 -7.74 -29.44
CA PHE A 240 1.55 -6.46 -28.78
C PHE A 240 2.89 -5.81 -28.41
N ASN A 241 3.79 -6.54 -27.76
CA ASN A 241 5.09 -6.03 -27.37
C ASN A 241 5.92 -5.52 -28.57
N SER A 242 5.92 -6.28 -29.67
CA SER A 242 6.65 -5.92 -30.89
C SER A 242 6.09 -4.67 -31.54
N ILE A 243 4.76 -4.59 -31.69
CA ILE A 243 4.08 -3.47 -32.34
C ILE A 243 4.17 -2.22 -31.46
N ALA A 244 3.92 -2.35 -30.14
CA ALA A 244 4.00 -1.25 -29.19
C ALA A 244 5.42 -0.66 -29.09
N SER A 245 6.45 -1.52 -29.03
CA SER A 245 7.85 -1.06 -28.99
C SER A 245 8.26 -0.28 -30.24
N SER A 246 7.79 -0.71 -31.42
CA SER A 246 8.00 0.04 -32.64
C SER A 246 7.25 1.38 -32.63
N ALA A 247 5.99 1.39 -32.23
CA ALA A 247 5.16 2.60 -32.17
C ALA A 247 5.68 3.59 -31.12
N LEU A 248 6.17 3.13 -29.97
CA LEU A 248 6.74 4.01 -28.95
C LEU A 248 7.91 4.84 -29.47
N THR A 249 8.75 4.27 -30.33
CA THR A 249 9.85 5.01 -30.96
C THR A 249 9.34 6.18 -31.79
N ASP A 250 8.34 5.95 -32.65
CA ASP A 250 7.74 6.99 -33.48
C ASP A 250 6.95 8.00 -32.64
N ILE A 251 6.26 7.55 -31.60
CA ILE A 251 5.46 8.41 -30.71
C ILE A 251 6.38 9.32 -29.88
N CYS A 252 7.46 8.81 -29.30
CA CYS A 252 8.38 9.62 -28.52
C CYS A 252 9.17 10.62 -29.41
N ALA A 253 9.44 10.26 -30.69
CA ALA A 253 10.08 11.16 -31.63
C ALA A 253 9.24 12.43 -31.93
N VAL A 254 7.91 12.40 -31.76
CA VAL A 254 7.07 13.61 -31.86
C VAL A 254 7.45 14.67 -30.83
N LEU A 255 8.03 14.25 -29.71
CA LEU A 255 8.48 15.11 -28.61
C LEU A 255 10.00 15.36 -28.64
N ASP A 256 10.72 14.95 -29.71
CA ASP A 256 12.17 14.92 -29.75
C ASP A 256 12.78 14.19 -28.52
N ALA A 257 12.15 13.08 -28.08
CA ALA A 257 12.52 12.31 -26.90
C ALA A 257 12.88 10.87 -27.27
N GLU A 258 13.77 10.27 -26.47
CA GLU A 258 14.02 8.83 -26.49
C GLU A 258 12.90 8.09 -25.75
N VAL A 259 12.69 6.81 -26.09
CA VAL A 259 11.75 5.94 -25.37
C VAL A 259 12.25 5.74 -23.93
N PRO A 260 11.47 6.14 -22.90
CA PRO A 260 11.89 5.94 -21.52
C PRO A 260 12.03 4.45 -21.19
N SER A 261 12.97 4.12 -20.32
CA SER A 261 13.16 2.74 -19.83
C SER A 261 11.96 2.19 -19.06
N THR A 262 11.08 3.07 -18.61
CA THR A 262 9.81 2.74 -17.93
C THR A 262 8.65 2.48 -18.90
N SER A 263 8.78 2.86 -20.18
CA SER A 263 7.78 2.60 -21.23
C SER A 263 7.98 1.21 -21.84
N THR A 264 7.92 0.18 -21.01
CA THR A 264 8.00 -1.22 -21.41
C THR A 264 6.62 -1.87 -21.30
N LEU A 265 6.44 -3.04 -21.93
CA LEU A 265 5.25 -3.86 -21.74
C LEU A 265 5.05 -4.14 -20.24
N GLN A 266 3.89 -3.82 -19.75
CA GLN A 266 3.40 -4.15 -18.41
C GLN A 266 2.17 -5.04 -18.53
N THR A 267 1.99 -5.92 -17.58
CA THR A 267 0.80 -6.76 -17.47
C THR A 267 0.30 -6.67 -16.03
N ASP A 268 -1.00 -6.42 -15.88
CA ASP A 268 -1.66 -6.36 -14.57
C ASP A 268 -2.92 -7.23 -14.62
N LEU A 269 -3.24 -7.79 -13.46
CA LEU A 269 -4.49 -8.49 -13.20
C LEU A 269 -5.30 -7.63 -12.24
N LEU A 270 -6.40 -7.06 -12.72
CA LEU A 270 -7.18 -6.06 -11.99
C LEU A 270 -8.59 -6.58 -11.72
N GLY A 271 -9.07 -6.39 -10.49
CA GLY A 271 -10.48 -6.53 -10.17
C GLY A 271 -11.30 -5.35 -10.68
N GLU A 272 -12.62 -5.43 -10.59
CA GLU A 272 -13.55 -4.38 -11.05
C GLU A 272 -13.29 -3.01 -10.38
N SER A 273 -13.03 -3.00 -9.08
CA SER A 273 -12.67 -1.76 -8.35
C SER A 273 -11.33 -1.20 -8.79
N ASP A 274 -10.32 -2.09 -8.91
CA ASP A 274 -8.97 -1.68 -9.29
C ASP A 274 -8.93 -1.13 -10.71
N LEU A 275 -9.72 -1.72 -11.62
CA LEU A 275 -9.86 -1.23 -12.98
C LEU A 275 -10.41 0.22 -13.00
N THR A 276 -11.40 0.50 -12.16
CA THR A 276 -12.01 1.83 -12.04
C THR A 276 -11.04 2.83 -11.42
N ASP A 277 -10.30 2.42 -10.40
CA ASP A 277 -9.32 3.27 -9.70
C ASP A 277 -8.07 3.55 -10.54
N ALA A 278 -7.61 2.56 -11.32
CA ALA A 278 -6.46 2.71 -12.21
C ALA A 278 -6.74 3.62 -13.41
N PHE A 279 -7.97 3.64 -13.90
CA PHE A 279 -8.38 4.40 -15.10
C PHE A 279 -9.43 5.44 -14.74
N THR A 280 -8.99 6.49 -14.05
CA THR A 280 -9.85 7.57 -13.52
C THR A 280 -10.46 8.49 -14.58
N GLN A 281 -10.00 8.43 -15.84
CA GLN A 281 -10.62 9.20 -16.92
C GLN A 281 -12.03 8.67 -17.20
N GLU A 282 -13.02 9.56 -17.26
CA GLU A 282 -14.41 9.21 -17.53
C GLU A 282 -14.54 8.35 -18.80
N GLY A 283 -15.18 7.18 -18.65
CA GLY A 283 -15.39 6.20 -19.72
C GLY A 283 -14.18 5.31 -20.05
N ALA A 284 -13.02 5.49 -19.43
CA ALA A 284 -11.85 4.65 -19.73
C ALA A 284 -12.05 3.21 -19.25
N ALA A 285 -12.54 3.01 -18.03
CA ALA A 285 -12.86 1.68 -17.51
C ALA A 285 -13.93 0.97 -18.36
N ASP A 286 -14.98 1.69 -18.79
CA ASP A 286 -16.02 1.13 -19.66
C ASP A 286 -15.48 0.74 -21.03
N THR A 287 -14.54 1.51 -21.57
CA THR A 287 -13.86 1.16 -22.83
C THR A 287 -13.08 -0.14 -22.67
N LEU A 288 -12.34 -0.31 -21.58
CA LEU A 288 -11.57 -1.53 -21.32
C LEU A 288 -12.46 -2.75 -21.10
N ARG A 289 -13.56 -2.63 -20.37
CA ARG A 289 -14.57 -3.70 -20.22
C ARG A 289 -15.15 -4.12 -21.57
N GLY A 290 -15.32 -3.19 -22.48
CA GLY A 290 -15.83 -3.48 -23.82
C GLY A 290 -14.82 -4.17 -24.75
N LEU A 291 -13.54 -4.27 -24.36
CA LEU A 291 -12.49 -4.98 -25.11
C LEU A 291 -12.27 -6.41 -24.61
N ALA A 292 -12.72 -6.75 -23.40
CA ALA A 292 -12.66 -8.08 -22.82
C ALA A 292 -13.87 -8.90 -23.26
#